data_8e1460bf138c8e4b84bf48637c2b9fd3
#
_entry.id   8e1460bf138c8e4b84bf48637c2b9fd3
#
_cell.length_a   1.000
_cell.length_b   1.000
_cell.length_c   1.000
_cell.angle_alpha   90.00
_cell.angle_beta   90.00
_cell.angle_gamma   90.00
#
_symmetry.space_group_name_H-M   'P 1'
#
loop_
_entity.id
_entity.type
_entity.pdbx_description
1 polymer ?
#
loop_
_entity_poly.entity_id
_entity_poly.type
_entity_poly.pdbx_seq_one_letter_code
_entity_poly.pdbx_strand_id
1 'polypeptide(L)'
;MTLQAVNELIQPLESADELSIREQKFLKLAKAYQQLAEENVALKAVFSQGEIPSEAVDAFMETAVMDHDWNETSEWSWVENETEVIHAVLDALKPDTPATDRIVAGIKADGRVEGINFAASRLAAAFNHGFVDKPMAEVFDVVRMILTAKEDLSNDPVLAADGLSGEYAEKSLAEWEAELREGADK
;
A
#
# COMPACT_ATOMS: atom_id res chain seq x y z
N MET A 1 0.82 -12.94 -24.42
CA MET A 1 1.03 -11.67 -25.12
C MET A 1 2.48 -11.29 -24.91
N THR A 2 3.22 -10.98 -25.97
CA THR A 2 4.62 -10.59 -25.88
C THR A 2 4.73 -9.07 -25.82
N LEU A 3 5.82 -8.53 -25.24
CA LEU A 3 6.11 -7.10 -25.25
C LEU A 3 6.12 -6.51 -26.68
N GLN A 4 6.63 -7.28 -27.64
CA GLN A 4 6.61 -6.88 -29.03
C GLN A 4 5.20 -6.65 -29.57
N ALA A 5 4.26 -7.55 -29.29
CA ALA A 5 2.85 -7.40 -29.71
C ALA A 5 2.18 -6.18 -29.04
N VAL A 6 2.58 -5.86 -27.81
CA VAL A 6 2.08 -4.64 -27.12
C VAL A 6 2.65 -3.38 -27.75
N ASN A 7 3.94 -3.37 -28.11
CA ASN A 7 4.57 -2.23 -28.79
C ASN A 7 3.95 -1.98 -30.17
N GLU A 8 3.62 -3.04 -30.91
CA GLU A 8 2.93 -2.97 -32.20
C GLU A 8 1.50 -2.37 -32.07
N LEU A 9 0.85 -2.50 -30.91
CA LEU A 9 -0.44 -1.87 -30.60
C LEU A 9 -0.31 -0.40 -30.15
N ILE A 10 0.78 -0.07 -29.47
CA ILE A 10 1.02 1.30 -28.98
C ILE A 10 1.36 2.26 -30.11
N GLN A 11 2.24 1.87 -31.03
CA GLN A 11 2.74 2.74 -32.09
C GLN A 11 1.65 3.44 -32.92
N PRO A 12 0.64 2.73 -33.47
CA PRO A 12 -0.41 3.38 -34.25
C PRO A 12 -1.31 4.29 -33.40
N LEU A 13 -1.48 3.97 -32.11
CA LEU A 13 -2.27 4.81 -31.21
C LEU A 13 -1.52 6.08 -30.81
N GLU A 14 -0.19 6.05 -30.69
CA GLU A 14 0.60 7.26 -30.38
C GLU A 14 0.76 8.19 -31.59
N SER A 15 0.69 7.65 -32.79
CA SER A 15 0.84 8.42 -34.03
C SER A 15 -0.49 9.00 -34.56
N ALA A 16 -1.62 8.69 -33.93
CA ALA A 16 -2.92 9.20 -34.33
C ALA A 16 -3.15 10.64 -33.82
N ASP A 17 -3.63 11.53 -34.69
CA ASP A 17 -3.90 12.94 -34.36
C ASP A 17 -5.05 13.08 -33.35
N GLU A 18 -6.06 12.20 -33.41
CA GLU A 18 -7.18 12.15 -32.46
C GLU A 18 -7.49 10.71 -32.07
N LEU A 19 -7.56 10.47 -30.75
CA LEU A 19 -7.94 9.19 -30.18
C LEU A 19 -9.36 9.26 -29.59
N SER A 20 -10.18 8.28 -29.90
CA SER A 20 -11.44 8.08 -29.18
C SER A 20 -11.19 7.75 -27.71
N ILE A 21 -12.18 7.96 -26.85
CA ILE A 21 -12.09 7.63 -25.40
C ILE A 21 -11.69 6.17 -25.16
N ARG A 22 -12.15 5.28 -26.05
CA ARG A 22 -11.82 3.84 -25.96
C ARG A 22 -10.34 3.60 -26.29
N GLU A 23 -9.83 4.21 -27.34
CA GLU A 23 -8.43 4.09 -27.75
C GLU A 23 -7.48 4.70 -26.71
N GLN A 24 -7.84 5.83 -26.10
CA GLN A 24 -7.09 6.41 -25.00
C GLN A 24 -6.97 5.45 -23.79
N LYS A 25 -8.08 4.74 -23.47
CA LYS A 25 -8.06 3.73 -22.41
C LYS A 25 -7.18 2.53 -22.77
N PHE A 26 -7.22 2.08 -24.03
CA PHE A 26 -6.34 1.00 -24.50
C PHE A 26 -4.88 1.41 -24.49
N LEU A 27 -4.55 2.60 -24.96
CA LEU A 27 -3.18 3.12 -24.92
C LEU A 27 -2.66 3.20 -23.49
N LYS A 28 -3.47 3.71 -22.56
CA LYS A 28 -3.11 3.77 -21.12
C LYS A 28 -2.84 2.38 -20.55
N LEU A 29 -3.70 1.40 -20.86
CA LEU A 29 -3.54 0.01 -20.40
C LEU A 29 -2.29 -0.64 -21.00
N ALA A 30 -2.04 -0.45 -22.31
CA ALA A 30 -0.88 -1.00 -22.97
C ALA A 30 0.43 -0.44 -22.41
N LYS A 31 0.50 0.87 -22.14
CA LYS A 31 1.65 1.51 -21.49
C LYS A 31 1.86 1.00 -20.06
N ALA A 32 0.80 0.84 -19.28
CA ALA A 32 0.91 0.28 -17.94
C ALA A 32 1.43 -1.17 -17.96
N TYR A 33 0.97 -1.98 -18.90
CA TYR A 33 1.48 -3.34 -19.11
C TYR A 33 2.96 -3.35 -19.48
N GLN A 34 3.39 -2.45 -20.38
CA GLN A 34 4.80 -2.33 -20.78
C GLN A 34 5.68 -2.01 -19.56
N GLN A 35 5.30 -1.00 -18.77
CA GLN A 35 6.01 -0.62 -17.55
C GLN A 35 6.12 -1.76 -16.54
N LEU A 36 5.02 -2.47 -16.28
CA LEU A 36 5.03 -3.64 -15.40
C LEU A 36 5.93 -4.77 -15.91
N ALA A 37 5.96 -4.98 -17.23
CA ALA A 37 6.82 -6.00 -17.82
C ALA A 37 8.31 -5.63 -17.71
N GLU A 38 8.65 -4.35 -17.85
CA GLU A 38 10.00 -3.82 -17.64
C GLU A 38 10.44 -3.97 -16.18
N GLU A 39 9.57 -3.61 -15.22
CA GLU A 39 9.83 -3.82 -13.80
C GLU A 39 10.02 -5.31 -13.46
N ASN A 40 9.22 -6.18 -14.05
CA ASN A 40 9.36 -7.63 -13.84
C ASN A 40 10.69 -8.16 -14.37
N VAL A 41 11.17 -7.63 -15.49
CA VAL A 41 12.50 -7.96 -16.04
C VAL A 41 13.59 -7.46 -15.09
N ALA A 42 13.51 -6.24 -14.59
CA ALA A 42 14.45 -5.68 -13.64
C ALA A 42 14.51 -6.49 -12.33
N LEU A 43 13.35 -6.83 -11.77
CA LEU A 43 13.26 -7.69 -10.58
C LEU A 43 13.92 -9.06 -10.78
N LYS A 44 13.70 -9.69 -11.94
CA LYS A 44 14.32 -10.97 -12.27
C LYS A 44 15.83 -10.85 -12.48
N ALA A 45 16.29 -9.73 -13.03
CA ALA A 45 17.69 -9.49 -13.28
C ALA A 45 18.52 -9.50 -11.99
N VAL A 46 17.96 -8.98 -10.88
CA VAL A 46 18.61 -9.00 -9.54
C VAL A 46 19.07 -10.40 -9.16
N PHE A 47 18.26 -11.43 -9.46
CA PHE A 47 18.55 -12.82 -9.11
C PHE A 47 19.28 -13.61 -10.20
N SER A 48 19.37 -13.09 -11.43
CA SER A 48 19.96 -13.77 -12.59
C SER A 48 21.32 -13.20 -13.02
N GLN A 49 21.69 -12.03 -12.49
CA GLN A 49 23.04 -11.48 -12.69
C GLN A 49 24.02 -12.28 -11.87
N GLY A 50 25.02 -12.85 -12.51
CA GLY A 50 26.05 -13.66 -11.85
C GLY A 50 27.02 -12.83 -10.98
N GLU A 51 26.90 -11.51 -10.96
CA GLU A 51 27.69 -10.56 -10.19
C GLU A 51 26.81 -9.84 -9.19
N ILE A 52 27.28 -9.73 -7.95
CA ILE A 52 26.63 -8.96 -6.89
C ILE A 52 26.99 -7.48 -7.12
N PRO A 53 25.99 -6.57 -7.20
CA PRO A 53 26.26 -5.13 -7.33
C PRO A 53 27.11 -4.59 -6.18
N SER A 54 27.96 -3.59 -6.48
CA SER A 54 28.83 -2.96 -5.48
C SER A 54 28.03 -2.37 -4.31
N GLU A 55 26.88 -1.80 -4.60
CA GLU A 55 25.98 -1.22 -3.60
C GLU A 55 25.50 -2.23 -2.55
N ALA A 56 25.30 -3.47 -2.95
CA ALA A 56 24.93 -4.55 -2.04
C ALA A 56 26.12 -5.03 -1.20
N VAL A 57 27.33 -5.01 -1.78
CA VAL A 57 28.57 -5.30 -1.04
C VAL A 57 28.85 -4.20 -0.03
N ASP A 58 28.70 -2.92 -0.44
CA ASP A 58 28.88 -1.76 0.44
C ASP A 58 27.86 -1.79 1.60
N ALA A 59 26.58 -2.07 1.31
CA ALA A 59 25.55 -2.22 2.33
C ALA A 59 25.88 -3.33 3.35
N PHE A 60 26.43 -4.46 2.90
CA PHE A 60 26.93 -5.50 3.79
C PHE A 60 28.06 -4.99 4.67
N MET A 61 29.07 -4.37 4.06
CA MET A 61 30.30 -3.94 4.78
C MET A 61 30.02 -2.81 5.78
N GLU A 62 29.08 -1.91 5.47
CA GLU A 62 28.70 -0.81 6.35
C GLU A 62 27.79 -1.24 7.51
N THR A 63 26.99 -2.30 7.31
CA THR A 63 26.01 -2.75 8.31
C THR A 63 26.54 -3.85 9.20
N ALA A 64 27.44 -4.71 8.71
CA ALA A 64 27.90 -5.89 9.42
C ALA A 64 28.70 -5.54 10.67
N VAL A 65 28.24 -6.02 11.82
CA VAL A 65 28.96 -6.01 13.10
C VAL A 65 29.58 -7.38 13.29
N MET A 66 30.90 -7.41 13.31
CA MET A 66 31.66 -8.65 13.46
C MET A 66 31.83 -8.98 14.94
N ASP A 67 31.51 -10.20 15.32
CA ASP A 67 31.81 -10.72 16.67
C ASP A 67 33.31 -10.74 16.89
N HIS A 68 33.76 -10.14 17.99
CA HIS A 68 35.16 -10.08 18.40
C HIS A 68 35.57 -11.15 19.38
N ASP A 69 34.70 -12.08 19.73
CA ASP A 69 35.04 -13.25 20.55
C ASP A 69 35.91 -14.24 19.74
N TRP A 70 37.16 -13.90 19.64
CA TRP A 70 38.19 -14.73 19.01
C TRP A 70 38.43 -16.02 19.83
N ASN A 71 38.07 -17.13 19.24
CA ASN A 71 38.74 -18.35 19.66
C ASN A 71 40.15 -18.35 19.03
N GLU A 72 41.11 -18.95 19.73
CA GLU A 72 42.56 -18.93 19.42
C GLU A 72 42.94 -19.43 18.01
N THR A 73 42.00 -19.87 17.18
CA THR A 73 42.21 -20.44 15.86
C THR A 73 41.98 -19.48 14.70
N SER A 74 41.53 -18.25 14.91
CA SER A 74 41.35 -17.16 13.89
C SER A 74 40.51 -17.51 12.63
N GLU A 75 39.78 -18.60 12.60
CA GLU A 75 39.19 -19.10 11.37
C GLU A 75 37.74 -18.72 11.15
N TRP A 76 37.00 -18.26 12.16
CA TRP A 76 35.58 -17.96 12.05
C TRP A 76 35.21 -16.67 12.80
N SER A 77 34.84 -15.64 12.08
CA SER A 77 34.10 -14.49 12.60
C SER A 77 32.64 -14.63 12.23
N TRP A 78 31.75 -14.37 13.17
CA TRP A 78 30.30 -14.31 12.93
C TRP A 78 29.87 -12.88 12.74
N VAL A 79 28.81 -12.69 11.97
CA VAL A 79 28.09 -11.41 11.93
C VAL A 79 27.05 -11.47 13.04
N GLU A 80 27.13 -10.58 14.03
CA GLU A 80 26.18 -10.58 15.17
C GLU A 80 24.78 -10.13 14.77
N ASN A 81 24.68 -9.28 13.75
CA ASN A 81 23.45 -8.64 13.30
C ASN A 81 23.01 -9.11 11.91
N GLU A 82 22.96 -10.43 11.69
CA GLU A 82 22.67 -11.02 10.37
C GLU A 82 21.35 -10.49 9.77
N THR A 83 20.33 -10.29 10.61
CA THR A 83 19.02 -9.83 10.15
C THR A 83 19.08 -8.42 9.58
N GLU A 84 19.76 -7.49 10.25
CA GLU A 84 19.95 -6.12 9.77
C GLU A 84 20.77 -6.10 8.49
N VAL A 85 21.82 -6.92 8.42
CA VAL A 85 22.66 -7.04 7.22
C VAL A 85 21.87 -7.57 6.04
N ILE A 86 21.07 -8.62 6.24
CA ILE A 86 20.21 -9.15 5.17
C ILE A 86 19.23 -8.09 4.70
N HIS A 87 18.61 -7.33 5.60
CA HIS A 87 17.69 -6.25 5.21
C HIS A 87 18.41 -5.15 4.42
N ALA A 88 19.59 -4.70 4.87
CA ALA A 88 20.36 -3.67 4.16
C ALA A 88 20.75 -4.13 2.75
N VAL A 89 21.20 -5.35 2.59
CA VAL A 89 21.55 -5.94 1.28
C VAL A 89 20.33 -6.07 0.38
N LEU A 90 19.19 -6.53 0.92
CA LEU A 90 17.95 -6.64 0.15
C LEU A 90 17.42 -5.28 -0.29
N ASP A 91 17.54 -4.24 0.55
CA ASP A 91 17.15 -2.88 0.20
C ASP A 91 18.06 -2.29 -0.89
N ALA A 92 19.37 -2.55 -0.83
CA ALA A 92 20.32 -2.16 -1.86
C ALA A 92 20.10 -2.86 -3.20
N LEU A 93 19.60 -4.10 -3.18
CA LEU A 93 19.28 -4.89 -4.37
C LEU A 93 17.90 -4.56 -4.96
N LYS A 94 17.05 -3.87 -4.21
CA LYS A 94 15.66 -3.63 -4.57
C LYS A 94 15.57 -2.65 -5.75
N PRO A 95 15.09 -3.06 -6.92
CA PRO A 95 14.86 -2.14 -8.02
C PRO A 95 13.63 -1.26 -7.75
N ASP A 96 13.63 -0.06 -8.31
CA ASP A 96 12.45 0.81 -8.30
C ASP A 96 11.29 0.18 -9.06
N THR A 97 10.11 0.20 -8.47
CA THR A 97 8.89 -0.36 -9.04
C THR A 97 7.75 0.66 -9.12
N PRO A 98 7.95 1.81 -9.80
CA PRO A 98 6.98 2.92 -9.78
C PRO A 98 5.63 2.59 -10.42
N ALA A 99 5.55 1.66 -11.37
CA ALA A 99 4.29 1.24 -11.97
C ALA A 99 3.51 0.33 -11.00
N THR A 100 4.18 -0.60 -10.36
CA THR A 100 3.61 -1.45 -9.31
C THR A 100 3.10 -0.61 -8.15
N ASP A 101 3.90 0.33 -7.66
CA ASP A 101 3.54 1.21 -6.54
C ASP A 101 2.32 2.06 -6.86
N ARG A 102 2.23 2.59 -8.09
CA ARG A 102 1.07 3.35 -8.56
C ARG A 102 -0.21 2.50 -8.62
N ILE A 103 -0.10 1.25 -9.08
CA ILE A 103 -1.24 0.33 -9.13
C ILE A 103 -1.70 -0.03 -7.72
N VAL A 104 -0.76 -0.36 -6.83
CA VAL A 104 -1.06 -0.67 -5.43
C VAL A 104 -1.68 0.53 -4.72
N ALA A 105 -1.16 1.73 -4.94
CA ALA A 105 -1.74 2.97 -4.41
C ALA A 105 -3.18 3.19 -4.92
N GLY A 106 -3.43 2.95 -6.21
CA GLY A 106 -4.76 3.01 -6.81
C GLY A 106 -5.74 2.02 -6.17
N ILE A 107 -5.34 0.75 -6.04
CA ILE A 107 -6.17 -0.29 -5.40
C ILE A 107 -6.50 0.07 -3.94
N LYS A 108 -5.50 0.58 -3.20
CA LYS A 108 -5.71 1.04 -1.82
C LYS A 108 -6.67 2.24 -1.75
N ALA A 109 -6.56 3.19 -2.68
CA ALA A 109 -7.45 4.35 -2.73
C ALA A 109 -8.89 3.93 -3.03
N ASP A 110 -9.11 3.06 -4.02
CA ASP A 110 -10.42 2.53 -4.37
C ASP A 110 -11.03 1.75 -3.19
N GLY A 111 -10.25 0.89 -2.54
CA GLY A 111 -10.69 0.13 -1.37
C GLY A 111 -11.10 1.02 -0.18
N ARG A 112 -10.39 2.15 0.03
CA ARG A 112 -10.77 3.14 1.06
C ARG A 112 -12.12 3.80 0.72
N VAL A 113 -12.32 4.21 -0.54
CA VAL A 113 -13.57 4.80 -1.01
C VAL A 113 -14.73 3.83 -0.86
N GLU A 114 -14.54 2.56 -1.21
CA GLU A 114 -15.54 1.51 -1.04
C GLU A 114 -15.86 1.29 0.44
N GLY A 115 -14.85 1.23 1.30
CA GLY A 115 -15.03 1.09 2.76
C GLY A 115 -15.83 2.23 3.37
N ILE A 116 -15.52 3.48 3.01
CA ILE A 116 -16.25 4.67 3.46
C ILE A 116 -17.71 4.62 2.99
N ASN A 117 -17.95 4.30 1.72
CA ASN A 117 -19.32 4.18 1.18
C ASN A 117 -20.09 3.07 1.89
N PHE A 118 -19.44 1.93 2.16
CA PHE A 118 -20.04 0.82 2.89
C PHE A 118 -20.43 1.23 4.31
N ALA A 119 -19.54 1.88 5.06
CA ALA A 119 -19.81 2.33 6.42
C ALA A 119 -20.98 3.32 6.48
N ALA A 120 -20.97 4.33 5.60
CA ALA A 120 -22.07 5.29 5.48
C ALA A 120 -23.42 4.62 5.17
N SER A 121 -23.41 3.66 4.22
CA SER A 121 -24.60 2.91 3.83
C SER A 121 -25.14 2.03 4.97
N ARG A 122 -24.26 1.41 5.74
CA ARG A 122 -24.64 0.58 6.91
C ARG A 122 -25.31 1.41 7.99
N LEU A 123 -24.77 2.60 8.29
CA LEU A 123 -25.38 3.52 9.26
C LEU A 123 -26.76 4.00 8.78
N ALA A 124 -26.88 4.43 7.52
CA ALA A 124 -28.15 4.85 6.95
C ALA A 124 -29.19 3.72 6.97
N ALA A 125 -28.78 2.50 6.64
CA ALA A 125 -29.66 1.32 6.71
C ALA A 125 -30.09 1.02 8.15
N ALA A 126 -29.18 1.07 9.11
CA ALA A 126 -29.50 0.85 10.52
C ALA A 126 -30.52 1.87 11.04
N PHE A 127 -30.40 3.13 10.63
CA PHE A 127 -31.40 4.15 10.94
C PHE A 127 -32.75 3.87 10.30
N ASN A 128 -32.79 3.58 9.00
CA ASN A 128 -34.04 3.29 8.28
C ASN A 128 -34.78 2.06 8.82
N HIS A 129 -34.07 1.10 9.38
CA HIS A 129 -34.63 -0.09 10.01
C HIS A 129 -34.95 0.09 11.50
N GLY A 130 -34.75 1.29 12.06
CA GLY A 130 -35.08 1.58 13.45
C GLY A 130 -34.11 0.98 14.48
N PHE A 131 -32.91 0.58 14.07
CA PHE A 131 -31.86 0.11 14.99
C PHE A 131 -31.11 1.25 15.67
N VAL A 132 -31.25 2.47 15.16
CA VAL A 132 -30.63 3.68 15.71
C VAL A 132 -31.74 4.63 16.17
N ASP A 133 -31.86 4.81 17.46
CA ASP A 133 -32.85 5.71 18.08
C ASP A 133 -32.23 7.10 18.28
N LYS A 134 -32.09 7.83 17.19
CA LYS A 134 -31.54 9.19 17.15
C LYS A 134 -32.36 10.07 16.19
N PRO A 135 -32.39 11.40 16.41
CA PRO A 135 -33.00 12.32 15.46
C PRO A 135 -32.40 12.19 14.04
N MET A 136 -33.23 12.25 13.02
CA MET A 136 -32.78 12.16 11.62
C MET A 136 -31.65 13.16 11.30
N ALA A 137 -31.71 14.37 11.84
CA ALA A 137 -30.67 15.38 11.61
C ALA A 137 -29.29 14.93 12.12
N GLU A 138 -29.21 14.32 13.31
CA GLU A 138 -27.96 13.82 13.85
C GLU A 138 -27.38 12.69 13.00
N VAL A 139 -28.21 11.74 12.59
CA VAL A 139 -27.79 10.63 11.71
C VAL A 139 -27.35 11.15 10.35
N PHE A 140 -28.06 12.13 9.77
CA PHE A 140 -27.68 12.78 8.53
C PHE A 140 -26.29 13.40 8.61
N ASP A 141 -26.02 14.15 9.69
CA ASP A 141 -24.72 14.81 9.88
C ASP A 141 -23.59 13.79 10.02
N VAL A 142 -23.80 12.68 10.74
CA VAL A 142 -22.80 11.60 10.86
C VAL A 142 -22.56 10.89 9.52
N VAL A 143 -23.61 10.55 8.78
CA VAL A 143 -23.48 9.94 7.44
C VAL A 143 -22.72 10.88 6.51
N ARG A 144 -23.02 12.18 6.55
CA ARG A 144 -22.32 13.19 5.76
C ARG A 144 -20.85 13.29 6.15
N MET A 145 -20.55 13.31 7.45
CA MET A 145 -19.16 13.32 7.95
C MET A 145 -18.37 12.11 7.45
N ILE A 146 -18.96 10.91 7.51
CA ILE A 146 -18.33 9.70 6.97
C ILE A 146 -18.05 9.83 5.45
N LEU A 147 -19.01 10.33 4.69
CA LEU A 147 -18.86 10.49 3.24
C LEU A 147 -17.82 11.57 2.87
N THR A 148 -17.68 12.64 3.68
CA THR A 148 -16.69 13.71 3.46
C THR A 148 -15.26 13.20 3.67
N ALA A 149 -15.05 12.17 4.47
CA ALA A 149 -13.74 11.57 4.67
C ALA A 149 -13.07 11.10 3.36
N LYS A 150 -13.82 10.90 2.27
CA LYS A 150 -13.24 10.63 0.94
C LYS A 150 -12.47 11.82 0.39
N GLU A 151 -12.97 13.02 0.64
CA GLU A 151 -12.32 14.27 0.18
C GLU A 151 -11.05 14.52 0.99
N ASP A 152 -11.11 14.29 2.29
CA ASP A 152 -9.94 14.40 3.18
C ASP A 152 -8.83 13.44 2.76
N LEU A 153 -9.18 12.17 2.48
CA LEU A 153 -8.25 11.16 1.98
C LEU A 153 -7.64 11.48 0.61
N SER A 154 -8.35 12.24 -0.23
CA SER A 154 -7.85 12.65 -1.53
C SER A 154 -6.89 13.83 -1.43
N ASN A 155 -7.09 14.70 -0.44
CA ASN A 155 -6.32 15.92 -0.25
C ASN A 155 -5.08 15.71 0.61
N ASP A 156 -5.10 14.74 1.52
CA ASP A 156 -3.98 14.37 2.37
C ASP A 156 -3.70 12.86 2.31
N PRO A 157 -2.84 12.42 1.38
CA PRO A 157 -2.48 11.01 1.25
C PRO A 157 -1.67 10.47 2.43
N VAL A 158 -1.12 11.35 3.29
CA VAL A 158 -0.38 11.04 4.52
C VAL A 158 -1.29 11.28 5.72
N LEU A 159 -2.46 10.66 5.73
CA LEU A 159 -3.28 10.65 6.94
C LEU A 159 -2.51 10.02 8.08
N ALA A 160 -2.58 10.68 9.24
CA ALA A 160 -2.03 10.17 10.47
C ALA A 160 -2.44 8.70 10.67
N ALA A 161 -1.51 7.87 11.05
CA ALA A 161 -1.70 6.42 11.23
C ALA A 161 -2.92 6.10 12.12
N ASP A 162 -3.22 6.98 13.06
CA ASP A 162 -4.29 6.87 14.06
C ASP A 162 -5.71 6.81 13.46
N GLY A 163 -5.95 7.43 12.29
CA GLY A 163 -7.28 7.45 11.67
C GLY A 163 -7.55 6.26 10.74
N LEU A 164 -6.53 5.52 10.31
CA LEU A 164 -6.62 4.43 9.33
C LEU A 164 -6.60 3.05 9.96
N SER A 165 -6.08 2.91 11.19
CA SER A 165 -5.91 1.61 11.87
C SER A 165 -7.19 1.07 12.50
N GLY A 166 -8.20 1.92 12.71
CA GLY A 166 -9.39 1.55 13.48
C GLY A 166 -9.18 1.53 15.00
N GLU A 167 -7.95 1.68 15.50
CA GLU A 167 -7.61 1.63 16.94
C GLU A 167 -8.44 2.59 17.77
N TYR A 168 -8.69 3.81 17.27
CA TYR A 168 -9.52 4.78 17.98
C TYR A 168 -10.95 4.28 18.16
N ALA A 169 -11.55 3.69 17.12
CA ALA A 169 -12.90 3.15 17.19
C ALA A 169 -12.98 1.94 18.14
N GLU A 170 -11.99 1.04 18.07
CA GLU A 170 -11.90 -0.13 18.95
C GLU A 170 -11.74 0.27 20.41
N LYS A 171 -10.89 1.26 20.69
CA LYS A 171 -10.71 1.80 22.03
C LYS A 171 -12.00 2.44 22.56
N SER A 172 -12.68 3.27 21.77
CA SER A 172 -13.94 3.89 22.14
C SER A 172 -15.02 2.84 22.41
N LEU A 173 -15.11 1.79 21.60
CA LEU A 173 -16.05 0.68 21.82
C LEU A 173 -15.78 -0.04 23.13
N ALA A 174 -14.52 -0.29 23.46
CA ALA A 174 -14.15 -0.93 24.73
C ALA A 174 -14.50 -0.06 25.95
N GLU A 175 -14.27 1.25 25.86
CA GLU A 175 -14.64 2.22 26.90
C GLU A 175 -16.17 2.26 27.10
N TRP A 176 -16.94 2.36 26.02
CA TRP A 176 -18.41 2.37 26.07
C TRP A 176 -18.98 1.04 26.59
N GLU A 177 -18.40 -0.09 26.25
CA GLU A 177 -18.80 -1.39 26.78
C GLU A 177 -18.59 -1.47 28.29
N ALA A 178 -17.49 -0.93 28.81
CA ALA A 178 -17.22 -0.85 30.24
C ALA A 178 -18.26 0.02 30.96
N GLU A 179 -18.57 1.21 30.41
CA GLU A 179 -19.59 2.12 30.99
C GLU A 179 -20.99 1.48 30.99
N LEU A 180 -21.37 0.77 29.93
CA LEU A 180 -22.64 0.07 29.84
C LEU A 180 -22.76 -1.05 30.89
N ARG A 181 -21.68 -1.77 31.17
CA ARG A 181 -21.64 -2.80 32.21
C ARG A 181 -21.78 -2.19 33.61
N GLU A 182 -21.06 -1.10 33.91
CA GLU A 182 -21.15 -0.40 35.18
C GLU A 182 -22.54 0.25 35.39
N GLY A 183 -23.19 0.70 34.32
CA GLY A 183 -24.55 1.24 34.35
C GLY A 183 -25.66 0.21 34.53
N ALA A 184 -25.41 -1.05 34.12
CA ALA A 184 -26.37 -2.15 34.27
C ALA A 184 -26.40 -2.75 35.69
N ASP A 185 -25.35 -2.51 36.49
CA ASP A 185 -25.26 -2.99 37.88
C ASP A 185 -25.89 -2.02 38.91
N LYS A 186 -26.51 -0.93 38.44
CA LYS A 186 -27.27 0.05 39.27
C LYS A 186 -28.76 -0.08 39.03
#